data_3f6e82d4291d36119e8b398767988086
#
_entry.id   3f6e82d4291d36119e8b398767988086
#
_cell.length_a   1.000
_cell.length_b   1.000
_cell.length_c   1.000
_cell.angle_alpha   90.00
_cell.angle_beta   90.00
_cell.angle_gamma   90.00
#
_symmetry.space_group_name_H-M   'P 1'
#
loop_
_entity.id
_entity.type
_entity.pdbx_description
1 polymer ?
#
loop_
_entity_poly.entity_id
_entity_poly.type
_entity_poly.pdbx_seq_one_letter_code
_entity_poly.pdbx_strand_id
1 'polypeptide(L)'
;WTAQSTGVAAVALGNSYASGADSFAAAIASNSSSYGATGANSVAIGYQAKATGEAAYALGRITSASGDYSTCLGNSSYTTSNATYSVSMAASYVDSPYSLGFGGGSQIYSGNDYSIVLGRGAKSRIKGGVHFGGANCFSAGQNQTGIYILGSDTTDATAEALTTNNSTPSTDNQIVLPNNSVYSFHGTVVARQDATDGSACAAWEVKGLIRREANAGTTTLVNSATTILDNTPSWGMALSADTTNGGLKIEVTGAASTNIKFLATVHTTELTYN
;
A
#
# COMPACT_ATOMS: atom_id res chain seq x y z
N TRP A 1 15.77 -34.78 18.56
CA TRP A 1 14.83 -33.65 18.56
C TRP A 1 13.41 -34.20 18.70
N THR A 2 12.63 -33.73 19.67
CA THR A 2 11.27 -34.16 19.93
C THR A 2 10.30 -32.99 19.79
N ALA A 3 9.04 -33.27 19.49
CA ALA A 3 8.00 -32.25 19.51
C ALA A 3 7.94 -31.58 20.89
N GLN A 4 7.81 -30.27 20.94
CA GLN A 4 7.67 -29.48 22.17
C GLN A 4 6.39 -28.66 22.12
N SER A 5 5.44 -29.01 22.96
CA SER A 5 4.20 -28.27 23.14
C SER A 5 4.18 -27.73 24.57
N THR A 6 4.37 -26.43 24.72
CA THR A 6 4.47 -25.75 26.02
C THR A 6 3.34 -24.75 26.29
N GLY A 7 2.56 -24.40 25.27
CA GLY A 7 1.35 -23.59 25.40
C GLY A 7 0.15 -24.38 25.91
N VAL A 8 -0.80 -23.72 26.55
CA VAL A 8 -2.09 -24.32 26.94
C VAL A 8 -2.82 -24.76 25.67
N ALA A 9 -3.29 -26.02 25.62
CA ALA A 9 -3.97 -26.65 24.48
C ALA A 9 -3.18 -26.61 23.16
N ALA A 10 -1.85 -26.39 23.19
CA ALA A 10 -1.01 -26.35 21.99
C ALA A 10 -0.72 -27.77 21.47
N VAL A 11 -0.54 -27.89 20.15
CA VAL A 11 -0.19 -29.14 19.47
C VAL A 11 1.08 -28.97 18.64
N ALA A 12 2.07 -29.83 18.88
CA ALA A 12 3.30 -29.90 18.08
C ALA A 12 3.45 -31.30 17.48
N LEU A 13 3.67 -31.40 16.17
CA LEU A 13 3.86 -32.64 15.45
C LEU A 13 5.28 -32.72 14.85
N GLY A 14 5.92 -33.87 15.00
CA GLY A 14 7.27 -34.12 14.52
C GLY A 14 8.29 -33.26 15.28
N ASN A 15 9.34 -32.81 14.61
CA ASN A 15 10.38 -31.96 15.21
C ASN A 15 9.93 -30.48 15.19
N SER A 16 8.93 -30.12 16.01
CA SER A 16 8.26 -28.82 15.98
C SER A 16 8.10 -28.23 17.38
N TYR A 17 7.92 -26.92 17.47
CA TYR A 17 7.74 -26.15 18.68
C TYR A 17 6.45 -25.34 18.64
N ALA A 18 5.58 -25.51 19.62
CA ALA A 18 4.31 -24.79 19.78
C ALA A 18 4.20 -24.27 21.22
N SER A 19 4.31 -22.96 21.43
CA SER A 19 4.28 -22.34 22.76
C SER A 19 3.15 -21.32 22.95
N GLY A 20 2.47 -20.87 21.91
CA GLY A 20 1.27 -20.05 22.04
C GLY A 20 0.09 -20.87 22.55
N ALA A 21 -0.82 -20.28 23.34
CA ALA A 21 -2.07 -20.94 23.70
C ALA A 21 -2.87 -21.28 22.41
N ASP A 22 -3.49 -22.47 22.38
CA ASP A 22 -4.28 -22.97 21.25
C ASP A 22 -3.52 -22.98 19.90
N SER A 23 -2.18 -23.07 19.91
CA SER A 23 -1.34 -23.02 18.73
C SER A 23 -1.06 -24.40 18.12
N PHE A 24 -0.76 -24.43 16.80
CA PHE A 24 -0.41 -25.64 16.08
C PHE A 24 0.90 -25.47 15.29
N ALA A 25 1.82 -26.43 15.46
CA ALA A 25 3.09 -26.46 14.72
C ALA A 25 3.39 -27.84 14.14
N ALA A 26 3.80 -27.90 12.87
CA ALA A 26 4.18 -29.13 12.19
C ALA A 26 5.28 -28.93 11.16
N ALA A 27 6.14 -29.96 10.97
CA ALA A 27 7.17 -29.99 9.94
C ALA A 27 8.16 -28.81 9.97
N ILE A 28 8.47 -28.28 11.17
CA ILE A 28 9.33 -27.09 11.33
C ILE A 28 10.81 -27.41 11.04
N ALA A 29 11.24 -28.65 11.21
CA ALA A 29 12.59 -29.19 11.01
C ALA A 29 13.68 -28.61 11.96
N SER A 30 13.39 -27.52 12.66
CA SER A 30 14.27 -26.92 13.67
C SER A 30 13.41 -26.60 14.89
N ASN A 31 13.47 -27.47 15.85
CA ASN A 31 12.72 -27.39 17.10
C ASN A 31 13.44 -26.42 18.05
N SER A 32 13.26 -25.15 17.85
CA SER A 32 13.77 -24.11 18.74
C SER A 32 12.73 -23.04 19.01
N SER A 33 12.89 -22.29 20.08
CA SER A 33 12.04 -21.10 20.36
C SER A 33 12.10 -20.02 19.28
N SER A 34 13.00 -20.17 18.31
CA SER A 34 13.13 -19.24 17.16
C SER A 34 12.14 -19.52 16.04
N TYR A 35 11.59 -20.76 15.97
CA TYR A 35 10.65 -21.18 14.92
C TYR A 35 9.43 -21.86 15.54
N GLY A 36 8.37 -22.00 14.76
CA GLY A 36 7.14 -22.65 15.20
C GLY A 36 6.01 -21.66 15.51
N ALA A 37 4.98 -22.16 16.18
CA ALA A 37 3.79 -21.40 16.55
C ALA A 37 3.95 -20.89 17.99
N THR A 38 4.29 -19.62 18.14
CA THR A 38 4.53 -19.01 19.46
C THR A 38 3.49 -17.94 19.84
N GLY A 39 2.71 -17.44 18.86
CA GLY A 39 1.54 -16.62 19.11
C GLY A 39 0.34 -17.45 19.56
N ALA A 40 -0.57 -16.88 20.34
CA ALA A 40 -1.83 -17.52 20.70
C ALA A 40 -2.67 -17.80 19.44
N ASN A 41 -3.36 -18.93 19.36
CA ASN A 41 -4.18 -19.34 18.22
C ASN A 41 -3.42 -19.42 16.88
N SER A 42 -2.08 -19.45 16.90
CA SER A 42 -1.25 -19.38 15.68
C SER A 42 -0.98 -20.76 15.08
N VAL A 43 -0.69 -20.78 13.79
CA VAL A 43 -0.36 -21.99 13.03
C VAL A 43 0.96 -21.81 12.29
N ALA A 44 1.90 -22.74 12.46
CA ALA A 44 3.17 -22.78 11.73
C ALA A 44 3.39 -24.17 11.13
N ILE A 45 3.49 -24.24 9.80
CA ILE A 45 3.71 -25.50 9.08
C ILE A 45 4.79 -25.29 8.00
N GLY A 46 5.86 -26.09 8.08
CA GLY A 46 6.94 -26.10 7.09
C GLY A 46 8.31 -25.76 7.66
N TYR A 47 9.34 -25.96 6.84
CA TYR A 47 10.73 -25.77 7.24
C TYR A 47 10.99 -24.34 7.71
N GLN A 48 11.38 -24.19 8.99
CA GLN A 48 11.63 -22.89 9.62
C GLN A 48 10.46 -21.89 9.51
N ALA A 49 9.22 -22.40 9.48
CA ALA A 49 8.06 -21.54 9.57
C ALA A 49 7.92 -20.95 10.99
N LYS A 50 7.52 -19.69 11.09
CA LYS A 50 7.42 -18.95 12.33
C LYS A 50 6.13 -18.13 12.36
N ALA A 51 5.27 -18.39 13.35
CA ALA A 51 4.04 -17.63 13.58
C ALA A 51 4.07 -17.07 15.01
N THR A 52 4.35 -15.77 15.14
CA THR A 52 4.52 -15.11 16.44
C THR A 52 3.39 -14.14 16.77
N GLY A 53 2.63 -13.66 15.79
CA GLY A 53 1.44 -12.86 16.02
C GLY A 53 0.28 -13.69 16.55
N GLU A 54 -0.66 -13.07 17.24
CA GLU A 54 -1.94 -13.70 17.63
C GLU A 54 -2.71 -14.11 16.36
N ALA A 55 -3.24 -15.34 16.37
CA ALA A 55 -3.97 -15.90 15.24
C ALA A 55 -3.24 -15.79 13.88
N ALA A 56 -1.90 -15.81 13.90
CA ALA A 56 -1.07 -15.70 12.70
C ALA A 56 -0.85 -17.08 12.05
N TYR A 57 -0.74 -17.09 10.72
CA TYR A 57 -0.53 -18.31 9.92
C TYR A 57 0.78 -18.21 9.11
N ALA A 58 1.71 -19.13 9.36
CA ALA A 58 2.97 -19.26 8.61
C ALA A 58 3.02 -20.62 7.93
N LEU A 59 2.77 -20.67 6.63
CA LEU A 59 2.66 -21.91 5.87
C LEU A 59 3.68 -21.94 4.72
N GLY A 60 4.72 -22.76 4.86
CA GLY A 60 5.74 -22.91 3.83
C GLY A 60 7.17 -22.89 4.36
N ARG A 61 8.15 -22.67 3.47
CA ARG A 61 9.56 -22.70 3.79
C ARG A 61 10.06 -21.29 4.16
N ILE A 62 10.65 -21.14 5.35
CA ILE A 62 11.25 -19.85 5.82
C ILE A 62 10.20 -18.72 5.78
N THR A 63 8.98 -19.01 6.24
CA THR A 63 7.92 -18.01 6.36
C THR A 63 7.88 -17.42 7.76
N SER A 64 7.57 -16.13 7.89
CA SER A 64 7.44 -15.48 9.20
C SER A 64 6.20 -14.59 9.26
N ALA A 65 5.18 -15.02 9.98
CA ALA A 65 3.96 -14.27 10.25
C ALA A 65 4.06 -13.67 11.67
N SER A 66 4.45 -12.39 11.76
CA SER A 66 4.69 -11.71 13.03
C SER A 66 3.62 -10.69 13.42
N GLY A 67 2.83 -10.19 12.48
CA GLY A 67 1.68 -9.35 12.78
C GLY A 67 0.48 -10.18 13.25
N ASP A 68 -0.32 -9.65 14.15
CA ASP A 68 -1.54 -10.29 14.59
C ASP A 68 -2.51 -10.46 13.42
N TYR A 69 -3.19 -11.60 13.34
CA TYR A 69 -4.12 -11.96 12.26
C TYR A 69 -3.48 -11.94 10.86
N SER A 70 -2.14 -12.05 10.78
CA SER A 70 -1.42 -12.04 9.51
C SER A 70 -1.22 -13.44 8.94
N THR A 71 -1.04 -13.52 7.62
CA THR A 71 -0.82 -14.78 6.91
C THR A 71 0.40 -14.70 6.01
N CYS A 72 1.33 -15.65 6.14
CA CYS A 72 2.48 -15.82 5.26
C CYS A 72 2.41 -17.16 4.54
N LEU A 73 2.45 -17.15 3.20
CA LEU A 73 2.34 -18.34 2.37
C LEU A 73 3.53 -18.49 1.41
N GLY A 74 4.01 -19.72 1.27
CA GLY A 74 5.02 -20.07 0.25
C GLY A 74 6.45 -20.10 0.78
N ASN A 75 7.40 -19.55 0.04
CA ASN A 75 8.81 -19.53 0.41
C ASN A 75 9.26 -18.09 0.70
N SER A 76 9.93 -17.88 1.83
CA SER A 76 10.54 -16.60 2.21
C SER A 76 9.55 -15.42 2.20
N SER A 77 8.32 -15.64 2.68
CA SER A 77 7.30 -14.60 2.84
C SER A 77 7.30 -14.08 4.27
N TYR A 78 7.21 -12.76 4.44
CA TYR A 78 7.34 -12.13 5.75
C TYR A 78 6.27 -11.07 5.98
N THR A 79 5.66 -11.11 7.18
CA THR A 79 4.96 -9.96 7.78
C THR A 79 5.68 -9.56 9.07
N THR A 80 5.87 -8.26 9.29
CA THR A 80 6.39 -7.72 10.55
C THR A 80 5.30 -7.64 11.62
N SER A 81 5.65 -7.26 12.84
CA SER A 81 4.67 -7.01 13.91
C SER A 81 3.72 -5.84 13.60
N ASN A 82 4.10 -4.92 12.72
CA ASN A 82 3.24 -3.82 12.28
C ASN A 82 2.17 -4.27 11.28
N ALA A 83 2.41 -5.38 10.57
CA ALA A 83 1.55 -5.86 9.48
C ALA A 83 0.36 -6.69 10.00
N THR A 84 -0.45 -6.10 10.89
CA THR A 84 -1.68 -6.73 11.38
C THR A 84 -2.72 -6.87 10.27
N TYR A 85 -3.52 -7.93 10.27
CA TYR A 85 -4.54 -8.22 9.25
C TYR A 85 -4.00 -8.24 7.82
N SER A 86 -2.73 -8.62 7.64
CA SER A 86 -2.04 -8.52 6.35
C SER A 86 -1.65 -9.89 5.79
N VAL A 87 -1.43 -9.94 4.48
CA VAL A 87 -1.05 -11.17 3.78
C VAL A 87 0.25 -10.96 3.01
N SER A 88 1.22 -11.88 3.19
CA SER A 88 2.47 -11.94 2.43
C SER A 88 2.58 -13.28 1.72
N MET A 89 2.79 -13.28 0.40
CA MET A 89 2.85 -14.50 -0.41
C MET A 89 4.01 -14.46 -1.40
N ALA A 90 4.57 -15.65 -1.70
CA ALA A 90 5.57 -15.83 -2.76
C ALA A 90 6.78 -14.89 -2.63
N ALA A 91 7.46 -14.92 -1.48
CA ALA A 91 8.67 -14.16 -1.18
C ALA A 91 8.48 -12.63 -1.14
N SER A 92 7.33 -12.17 -0.70
CA SER A 92 7.07 -10.75 -0.42
C SER A 92 7.37 -10.37 1.03
N TYR A 93 7.52 -9.08 1.28
CA TYR A 93 7.71 -8.47 2.59
C TYR A 93 6.61 -7.43 2.84
N VAL A 94 5.91 -7.55 3.97
CA VAL A 94 4.82 -6.64 4.36
C VAL A 94 5.07 -6.08 5.75
N ASP A 95 5.11 -4.76 5.87
CA ASP A 95 5.37 -4.01 7.11
C ASP A 95 4.28 -2.97 7.42
N SER A 96 3.09 -3.15 6.91
CA SER A 96 1.94 -2.27 7.15
C SER A 96 0.65 -3.07 7.31
N PRO A 97 -0.29 -2.60 8.13
CA PRO A 97 -1.55 -3.28 8.36
C PRO A 97 -2.49 -3.24 7.14
N TYR A 98 -3.43 -4.21 7.11
CA TYR A 98 -4.48 -4.33 6.08
C TYR A 98 -3.94 -4.39 4.65
N SER A 99 -2.78 -5.00 4.46
CA SER A 99 -2.02 -4.93 3.20
C SER A 99 -1.77 -6.31 2.61
N LEU A 100 -1.62 -6.36 1.28
CA LEU A 100 -1.37 -7.59 0.53
C LEU A 100 -0.10 -7.48 -0.30
N GLY A 101 0.89 -8.32 0.01
CA GLY A 101 2.12 -8.49 -0.77
C GLY A 101 2.14 -9.82 -1.52
N PHE A 102 2.37 -9.80 -2.84
CA PHE A 102 2.51 -11.00 -3.65
C PHE A 102 3.60 -10.85 -4.70
N GLY A 103 4.59 -11.75 -4.67
CA GLY A 103 5.63 -11.82 -5.69
C GLY A 103 7.04 -11.59 -5.15
N GLY A 104 8.02 -12.21 -5.80
CA GLY A 104 9.41 -12.22 -5.36
C GLY A 104 10.01 -10.83 -5.22
N GLY A 105 10.44 -10.47 -4.01
CA GLY A 105 11.06 -9.18 -3.70
C GLY A 105 10.10 -7.99 -3.69
N SER A 106 8.78 -8.21 -3.75
CA SER A 106 7.80 -7.14 -3.53
C SER A 106 7.79 -6.69 -2.07
N GLN A 107 7.56 -5.39 -1.84
CA GLN A 107 7.68 -4.80 -0.51
C GLN A 107 6.58 -3.77 -0.24
N ILE A 108 5.92 -3.90 0.91
CA ILE A 108 5.07 -2.87 1.49
C ILE A 108 5.79 -2.31 2.71
N TYR A 109 6.08 -1.02 2.68
CA TYR A 109 6.79 -0.33 3.75
C TYR A 109 5.85 0.11 4.87
N SER A 110 6.41 0.30 6.06
CA SER A 110 5.72 0.85 7.22
C SER A 110 5.06 2.20 6.87
N GLY A 111 3.84 2.40 7.34
CA GLY A 111 3.05 3.60 7.07
C GLY A 111 2.24 3.57 5.76
N ASN A 112 2.48 2.61 4.88
CA ASN A 112 1.71 2.43 3.63
C ASN A 112 0.54 1.44 3.83
N ASP A 113 -0.32 1.73 4.79
CA ASP A 113 -1.47 0.90 5.15
C ASP A 113 -2.44 0.75 3.97
N TYR A 114 -3.23 -0.33 3.96
CA TYR A 114 -4.23 -0.63 2.93
C TYR A 114 -3.65 -0.77 1.52
N SER A 115 -2.34 -1.05 1.40
CA SER A 115 -1.67 -1.15 0.11
C SER A 115 -1.66 -2.57 -0.45
N ILE A 116 -1.64 -2.67 -1.78
CA ILE A 116 -1.50 -3.93 -2.51
C ILE A 116 -0.28 -3.84 -3.41
N VAL A 117 0.64 -4.80 -3.31
CA VAL A 117 1.76 -4.92 -4.24
C VAL A 117 1.74 -6.29 -4.89
N LEU A 118 1.76 -6.34 -6.22
CA LEU A 118 1.68 -7.54 -7.02
C LEU A 118 2.84 -7.62 -8.02
N GLY A 119 3.36 -8.81 -8.21
CA GLY A 119 4.43 -9.04 -9.18
C GLY A 119 5.83 -8.87 -8.58
N ARG A 120 6.85 -9.03 -9.40
CA ARG A 120 8.23 -9.02 -8.95
C ARG A 120 8.72 -7.61 -8.66
N GLY A 121 9.26 -7.41 -7.45
CA GLY A 121 9.94 -6.18 -7.07
C GLY A 121 9.05 -4.94 -6.95
N ALA A 122 7.72 -5.08 -6.95
CA ALA A 122 6.83 -3.95 -6.69
C ALA A 122 7.06 -3.39 -5.28
N LYS A 123 7.00 -2.08 -5.15
CA LYS A 123 7.15 -1.38 -3.87
C LYS A 123 5.97 -0.44 -3.64
N SER A 124 5.39 -0.49 -2.43
CA SER A 124 4.40 0.50 -2.04
C SER A 124 5.00 1.91 -1.99
N ARG A 125 4.21 2.92 -2.29
CA ARG A 125 4.63 4.32 -2.28
C ARG A 125 3.91 5.14 -1.22
N ILE A 126 2.60 4.95 -1.13
CA ILE A 126 1.72 5.67 -0.20
C ILE A 126 0.62 4.74 0.31
N LYS A 127 -0.16 5.19 1.29
CA LYS A 127 -1.35 4.49 1.79
C LYS A 127 -2.37 4.25 0.67
N GLY A 128 -2.98 3.07 0.66
CA GLY A 128 -4.06 2.72 -0.28
C GLY A 128 -3.61 2.54 -1.73
N GLY A 129 -2.32 2.61 -2.03
CA GLY A 129 -1.80 2.42 -3.38
C GLY A 129 -1.81 0.95 -3.82
N VAL A 130 -2.15 0.70 -5.10
CA VAL A 130 -1.99 -0.60 -5.74
C VAL A 130 -0.84 -0.53 -6.74
N HIS A 131 0.14 -1.42 -6.60
CA HIS A 131 1.35 -1.39 -7.44
C HIS A 131 1.59 -2.74 -8.11
N PHE A 132 1.91 -2.69 -9.39
CA PHE A 132 2.28 -3.85 -10.19
C PHE A 132 3.74 -3.74 -10.61
N GLY A 133 4.58 -4.68 -10.15
CA GLY A 133 5.98 -4.75 -10.56
C GLY A 133 6.16 -5.43 -11.90
N GLY A 134 7.05 -4.89 -12.72
CA GLY A 134 7.51 -5.54 -13.93
C GLY A 134 8.55 -6.62 -13.64
N ALA A 135 8.59 -7.66 -14.46
CA ALA A 135 9.66 -8.65 -14.37
C ALA A 135 10.98 -8.02 -14.84
N ASN A 136 12.05 -8.19 -14.19
CA ASN A 136 13.47 -8.02 -14.56
C ASN A 136 13.89 -6.94 -15.58
N CYS A 137 13.08 -5.94 -15.89
CA CYS A 137 13.54 -4.84 -16.76
C CYS A 137 14.65 -4.05 -16.04
N PHE A 138 14.45 -3.79 -14.74
CA PHE A 138 15.36 -3.06 -13.87
C PHE A 138 15.33 -3.66 -12.46
N SER A 139 16.02 -3.03 -11.50
CA SER A 139 15.99 -3.44 -10.11
C SER A 139 14.61 -3.24 -9.44
N ALA A 140 14.37 -3.89 -8.31
CA ALA A 140 13.11 -3.80 -7.57
C ALA A 140 12.74 -2.34 -7.24
N GLY A 141 11.51 -1.95 -7.58
CA GLY A 141 10.96 -0.61 -7.40
C GLY A 141 11.41 0.42 -8.43
N GLN A 142 12.18 0.03 -9.44
CA GLN A 142 12.60 0.95 -10.51
C GLN A 142 11.62 1.00 -11.68
N ASN A 143 10.82 -0.03 -11.88
CA ASN A 143 9.83 -0.13 -12.95
C ASN A 143 8.55 -0.74 -12.41
N GLN A 144 7.54 0.06 -12.31
CA GLN A 144 6.23 -0.39 -11.84
C GLN A 144 5.10 0.48 -12.38
N THR A 145 3.88 0.02 -12.21
CA THR A 145 2.67 0.81 -12.44
C THR A 145 1.96 0.99 -11.10
N GLY A 146 1.43 2.17 -10.85
CA GLY A 146 0.62 2.49 -9.69
C GLY A 146 -0.83 2.80 -10.06
N ILE A 147 -1.75 2.47 -9.16
CA ILE A 147 -3.15 2.91 -9.21
C ILE A 147 -3.47 3.55 -7.87
N TYR A 148 -4.00 4.76 -7.91
CA TYR A 148 -4.28 5.55 -6.73
C TYR A 148 -5.71 6.09 -6.77
N ILE A 149 -6.38 6.02 -5.62
CA ILE A 149 -7.68 6.65 -5.39
C ILE A 149 -7.46 7.78 -4.41
N LEU A 150 -7.79 9.01 -4.82
CA LEU A 150 -7.60 10.23 -4.05
C LEU A 150 -8.94 10.96 -3.95
N GLY A 151 -9.22 11.56 -2.81
CA GLY A 151 -10.48 12.31 -2.63
C GLY A 151 -10.33 13.53 -1.73
N SER A 152 -11.32 14.41 -1.79
CA SER A 152 -11.58 15.48 -0.85
C SER A 152 -13.08 15.74 -0.74
N ASP A 153 -13.50 16.21 0.41
CA ASP A 153 -14.88 16.63 0.72
C ASP A 153 -14.87 18.13 1.05
N THR A 154 -15.00 18.98 0.04
CA THR A 154 -14.95 20.42 0.20
C THR A 154 -16.28 20.97 0.71
N THR A 155 -16.23 21.99 1.55
CA THR A 155 -17.42 22.66 2.11
C THR A 155 -17.54 24.13 1.70
N ASP A 156 -16.53 24.65 1.02
CA ASP A 156 -16.44 26.03 0.59
C ASP A 156 -15.61 26.19 -0.71
N ALA A 157 -15.24 27.41 -1.05
CA ALA A 157 -14.44 27.74 -2.23
C ALA A 157 -12.93 27.77 -1.94
N THR A 158 -12.47 27.17 -0.82
CA THR A 158 -11.02 27.02 -0.56
C THR A 158 -10.47 25.89 -1.41
N ALA A 159 -9.28 26.11 -1.99
CA ALA A 159 -8.62 25.07 -2.77
C ALA A 159 -8.05 23.99 -1.86
N GLU A 160 -8.32 22.73 -2.17
CA GLU A 160 -7.88 21.56 -1.41
C GLU A 160 -7.18 20.54 -2.31
N ALA A 161 -6.10 19.94 -1.80
CA ALA A 161 -5.44 18.85 -2.52
C ALA A 161 -6.13 17.52 -2.25
N LEU A 162 -6.34 16.72 -3.30
CA LEU A 162 -6.85 15.37 -3.17
C LEU A 162 -5.80 14.46 -2.52
N THR A 163 -6.23 13.66 -1.53
CA THR A 163 -5.38 12.71 -0.79
C THR A 163 -6.06 11.35 -0.67
N THR A 164 -5.31 10.31 -0.31
CA THR A 164 -5.88 8.95 -0.17
C THR A 164 -6.78 8.78 1.07
N ASN A 165 -6.81 9.75 1.97
CA ASN A 165 -7.53 9.67 3.25
C ASN A 165 -8.28 10.95 3.62
N ASN A 166 -8.47 11.86 2.67
CA ASN A 166 -9.16 13.15 2.88
C ASN A 166 -8.60 13.95 4.07
N SER A 167 -7.27 14.02 4.18
CA SER A 167 -6.59 14.80 5.23
C SER A 167 -5.50 15.68 4.65
N THR A 168 -4.87 16.51 5.47
CA THR A 168 -3.78 17.40 5.05
C THR A 168 -2.73 16.65 4.22
N PRO A 169 -2.31 17.17 3.07
CA PRO A 169 -1.31 16.56 2.22
C PRO A 169 -0.01 16.24 2.96
N SER A 170 0.52 15.05 2.71
CA SER A 170 1.76 14.56 3.31
C SER A 170 2.50 13.62 2.35
N THR A 171 3.67 13.14 2.78
CA THR A 171 4.42 12.12 2.05
C THR A 171 3.73 10.75 1.99
N ASP A 172 2.67 10.53 2.78
CA ASP A 172 2.03 9.23 2.93
C ASP A 172 0.67 9.12 2.21
N ASN A 173 0.10 10.24 1.77
CA ASN A 173 -1.27 10.28 1.24
C ASN A 173 -1.44 11.02 -0.09
N GLN A 174 -0.35 11.46 -0.74
CA GLN A 174 -0.32 11.99 -2.10
C GLN A 174 0.47 11.05 -3.02
N ILE A 175 0.39 11.24 -4.35
CA ILE A 175 1.24 10.51 -5.30
C ILE A 175 2.66 11.07 -5.22
N VAL A 176 3.43 10.57 -4.25
CA VAL A 176 4.81 11.02 -3.98
C VAL A 176 5.79 10.21 -4.82
N LEU A 177 6.76 10.91 -5.39
CA LEU A 177 7.83 10.32 -6.19
C LEU A 177 9.05 10.04 -5.31
N PRO A 178 9.73 8.91 -5.43
CA PRO A 178 11.08 8.75 -4.88
C PRO A 178 12.07 9.68 -5.60
N ASN A 179 13.23 9.90 -4.98
CA ASN A 179 14.30 10.66 -5.64
C ASN A 179 14.73 9.97 -6.94
N ASN A 180 15.22 10.72 -7.89
CA ASN A 180 15.69 10.27 -9.20
C ASN A 180 14.61 9.48 -9.96
N SER A 181 13.39 10.00 -10.05
CA SER A 181 12.29 9.33 -10.70
C SER A 181 11.49 10.22 -11.65
N VAL A 182 10.83 9.58 -12.58
CA VAL A 182 9.89 10.19 -13.50
C VAL A 182 8.65 9.33 -13.62
N TYR A 183 7.47 9.95 -13.51
CA TYR A 183 6.17 9.30 -13.63
C TYR A 183 5.38 9.93 -14.77
N SER A 184 4.93 9.10 -15.70
CA SER A 184 3.79 9.47 -16.54
C SER A 184 2.52 9.10 -15.79
N PHE A 185 1.52 9.98 -15.82
CA PHE A 185 0.24 9.73 -15.18
C PHE A 185 -0.93 10.05 -16.10
N HIS A 186 -2.04 9.36 -15.89
CA HIS A 186 -3.34 9.67 -16.48
C HIS A 186 -4.44 9.22 -15.51
N GLY A 187 -5.59 9.89 -15.59
CA GLY A 187 -6.70 9.57 -14.71
C GLY A 187 -7.94 10.39 -14.99
N THR A 188 -8.94 10.17 -14.16
CA THR A 188 -10.20 10.89 -14.19
C THR A 188 -10.48 11.47 -12.82
N VAL A 189 -10.90 12.72 -12.77
CA VAL A 189 -11.44 13.36 -11.57
C VAL A 189 -12.93 13.55 -11.79
N VAL A 190 -13.75 13.11 -10.84
CA VAL A 190 -15.19 13.34 -10.81
C VAL A 190 -15.57 14.12 -9.57
N ALA A 191 -16.56 14.95 -9.68
CA ALA A 191 -17.10 15.73 -8.58
C ALA A 191 -18.62 15.67 -8.56
N ARG A 192 -19.21 15.64 -7.36
CA ARG A 192 -20.64 15.71 -7.16
C ARG A 192 -20.97 16.52 -5.93
N GLN A 193 -21.92 17.43 -6.10
CA GLN A 193 -22.56 18.13 -5.00
C GLN A 193 -23.28 17.13 -4.09
N ASP A 194 -23.26 17.32 -2.78
CA ASP A 194 -24.02 16.50 -1.85
C ASP A 194 -25.52 16.54 -2.23
N ALA A 195 -26.19 15.39 -2.09
CA ALA A 195 -27.60 15.28 -2.49
C ALA A 195 -28.54 16.23 -1.71
N THR A 196 -28.12 16.63 -0.51
CA THR A 196 -28.87 17.63 0.31
C THR A 196 -28.73 19.03 -0.26
N ASP A 197 -27.55 19.36 -0.85
CA ASP A 197 -27.27 20.68 -1.41
C ASP A 197 -27.69 20.79 -2.88
N GLY A 198 -27.80 19.66 -3.61
CA GLY A 198 -28.18 19.62 -5.00
C GLY A 198 -27.66 18.42 -5.78
N SER A 199 -27.73 18.51 -7.11
CA SER A 199 -27.37 17.40 -8.00
C SER A 199 -26.27 17.74 -9.01
N ALA A 200 -25.65 18.92 -8.90
CA ALA A 200 -24.59 19.33 -9.83
C ALA A 200 -23.40 18.36 -9.80
N CYS A 201 -22.79 18.13 -10.93
CA CYS A 201 -21.64 17.27 -11.09
C CYS A 201 -20.65 17.84 -12.11
N ALA A 202 -19.40 17.39 -12.03
CA ALA A 202 -18.36 17.74 -12.98
C ALA A 202 -17.40 16.56 -13.17
N ALA A 203 -16.68 16.54 -14.28
CA ALA A 203 -15.65 15.54 -14.54
C ALA A 203 -14.55 16.11 -15.44
N TRP A 204 -13.32 15.63 -15.19
CA TRP A 204 -12.12 15.97 -15.94
C TRP A 204 -11.30 14.72 -16.25
N GLU A 205 -10.70 14.66 -17.42
CA GLU A 205 -9.57 13.78 -17.69
C GLU A 205 -8.27 14.54 -17.46
N VAL A 206 -7.32 13.89 -16.81
CA VAL A 206 -6.01 14.45 -16.51
C VAL A 206 -4.90 13.53 -17.00
N LYS A 207 -3.81 14.10 -17.50
CA LYS A 207 -2.60 13.36 -17.87
C LYS A 207 -1.38 14.24 -17.81
N GLY A 208 -0.20 13.65 -17.65
CA GLY A 208 1.02 14.42 -17.63
C GLY A 208 2.27 13.61 -17.35
N LEU A 209 3.36 14.36 -17.22
CA LEU A 209 4.68 13.89 -16.85
C LEU A 209 5.19 14.70 -15.68
N ILE A 210 5.56 14.03 -14.59
CA ILE A 210 6.14 14.63 -13.39
C ILE A 210 7.46 13.94 -13.07
N ARG A 211 8.46 14.69 -12.62
CA ARG A 211 9.76 14.15 -12.23
C ARG A 211 10.22 14.71 -10.90
N ARG A 212 11.08 13.99 -10.23
CA ARG A 212 11.80 14.41 -9.03
C ARG A 212 13.26 14.00 -9.14
N GLU A 213 14.16 14.92 -8.86
CA GLU A 213 15.60 14.67 -8.79
C GLU A 213 16.02 14.31 -7.33
N ALA A 214 17.00 14.97 -6.77
CA ALA A 214 17.64 14.60 -5.51
C ALA A 214 16.78 14.78 -4.24
N ASN A 215 15.71 15.57 -4.26
CA ASN A 215 14.87 15.85 -3.09
C ASN A 215 13.48 16.39 -3.49
N ALA A 216 12.58 16.51 -2.51
CA ALA A 216 11.21 16.99 -2.73
C ALA A 216 11.16 18.37 -3.43
N GLY A 217 12.04 19.30 -3.06
CA GLY A 217 12.10 20.64 -3.65
C GLY A 217 12.43 20.66 -5.15
N THR A 218 12.96 19.57 -5.70
CA THR A 218 13.26 19.42 -7.13
C THR A 218 12.13 18.82 -7.95
N THR A 219 10.98 18.57 -7.34
CA THR A 219 9.81 18.00 -8.02
C THR A 219 9.26 18.99 -9.03
N THR A 220 9.09 18.55 -10.26
CA THR A 220 8.64 19.40 -11.37
C THR A 220 7.55 18.69 -12.17
N LEU A 221 6.41 19.33 -12.33
CA LEU A 221 5.42 18.94 -13.33
C LEU A 221 5.93 19.40 -14.70
N VAL A 222 6.46 18.47 -15.48
CA VAL A 222 7.15 18.78 -16.74
C VAL A 222 6.14 19.24 -17.80
N ASN A 223 5.01 18.53 -17.87
CA ASN A 223 3.90 18.87 -18.75
C ASN A 223 2.63 18.20 -18.23
N SER A 224 1.49 18.82 -18.50
CA SER A 224 0.19 18.24 -18.21
C SER A 224 -0.88 18.73 -19.17
N ALA A 225 -1.94 17.94 -19.30
CA ALA A 225 -3.14 18.31 -20.02
C ALA A 225 -4.36 17.92 -19.19
N THR A 226 -5.37 18.78 -19.23
CA THR A 226 -6.68 18.56 -18.63
C THR A 226 -7.74 18.74 -19.69
N THR A 227 -8.63 17.78 -19.79
CA THR A 227 -9.84 17.86 -20.64
C THR A 227 -11.05 17.96 -19.74
N ILE A 228 -11.84 18.99 -19.85
CA ILE A 228 -13.12 19.11 -19.16
C ILE A 228 -14.13 18.24 -19.93
N LEU A 229 -14.66 17.23 -19.26
CA LEU A 229 -15.75 16.38 -19.80
C LEU A 229 -17.10 17.06 -19.57
N ASP A 230 -17.30 17.59 -18.35
CA ASP A 230 -18.38 18.49 -17.97
C ASP A 230 -17.94 19.31 -16.74
N ASN A 231 -18.24 20.59 -16.71
CA ASN A 231 -18.06 21.43 -15.54
C ASN A 231 -19.04 22.62 -15.59
N THR A 232 -20.31 22.32 -15.77
CA THR A 232 -21.41 23.30 -15.73
C THR A 232 -21.39 24.14 -14.44
N PRO A 233 -21.06 23.57 -13.24
CA PRO A 233 -20.95 24.34 -12.00
C PRO A 233 -19.75 25.30 -11.93
N SER A 234 -18.80 25.20 -12.85
CA SER A 234 -17.54 25.99 -12.87
C SER A 234 -16.65 25.78 -11.62
N TRP A 235 -16.57 24.55 -11.12
CA TRP A 235 -15.66 24.19 -10.02
C TRP A 235 -14.20 24.16 -10.52
N GLY A 236 -13.26 24.41 -9.59
CA GLY A 236 -11.83 24.46 -9.92
C GLY A 236 -11.19 23.07 -9.90
N MET A 237 -10.27 22.84 -10.84
CA MET A 237 -9.33 21.72 -10.80
C MET A 237 -8.00 22.14 -11.41
N ALA A 238 -6.90 21.85 -10.70
CA ALA A 238 -5.55 22.20 -11.13
C ALA A 238 -4.55 21.10 -10.83
N LEU A 239 -3.53 20.98 -11.66
CA LEU A 239 -2.39 20.07 -11.47
C LEU A 239 -1.13 20.88 -11.20
N SER A 240 -0.35 20.47 -10.20
CA SER A 240 0.94 21.08 -9.89
C SER A 240 1.91 20.08 -9.26
N ALA A 241 3.17 20.48 -9.14
CA ALA A 241 4.13 19.76 -8.33
C ALA A 241 4.02 20.23 -6.86
N ASP A 242 3.90 19.29 -5.93
CA ASP A 242 4.10 19.57 -4.51
C ASP A 242 5.60 19.47 -4.19
N THR A 243 6.27 20.59 -4.08
CA THR A 243 7.71 20.66 -3.76
C THR A 243 8.00 20.48 -2.27
N THR A 244 7.00 20.47 -1.41
CA THR A 244 7.13 20.19 0.03
C THR A 244 7.17 18.70 0.27
N ASN A 245 6.19 17.96 -0.27
CA ASN A 245 6.09 16.52 -0.08
C ASN A 245 6.77 15.72 -1.21
N GLY A 246 7.04 16.33 -2.35
CA GLY A 246 7.74 15.72 -3.47
C GLY A 246 6.84 14.88 -4.37
N GLY A 247 5.63 15.35 -4.66
CA GLY A 247 4.62 14.58 -5.39
C GLY A 247 3.79 15.37 -6.39
N LEU A 248 2.84 14.67 -7.00
CA LEU A 248 1.79 15.27 -7.82
C LEU A 248 0.68 15.80 -6.92
N LYS A 249 0.41 17.10 -7.00
CA LYS A 249 -0.75 17.72 -6.36
C LYS A 249 -1.87 17.89 -7.38
N ILE A 250 -3.00 17.24 -7.10
CA ILE A 250 -4.28 17.45 -7.78
C ILE A 250 -5.12 18.31 -6.83
N GLU A 251 -5.32 19.56 -7.17
CA GLU A 251 -6.02 20.53 -6.33
C GLU A 251 -7.41 20.80 -6.90
N VAL A 252 -8.41 20.82 -6.03
CA VAL A 252 -9.80 21.08 -6.41
C VAL A 252 -10.32 22.28 -5.62
N THR A 253 -11.27 23.01 -6.20
CA THR A 253 -11.93 24.15 -5.56
C THR A 253 -13.44 23.98 -5.70
N GLY A 254 -14.12 23.90 -4.59
CA GLY A 254 -15.57 23.78 -4.54
C GLY A 254 -16.29 25.10 -4.73
N ALA A 255 -17.41 25.28 -4.07
CA ALA A 255 -18.23 26.50 -4.09
C ALA A 255 -18.57 26.96 -2.67
N ALA A 256 -18.78 28.24 -2.47
CA ALA A 256 -19.10 28.80 -1.18
C ALA A 256 -20.36 28.16 -0.57
N SER A 257 -20.27 27.72 0.69
CA SER A 257 -21.37 27.10 1.44
C SER A 257 -22.02 25.90 0.74
N THR A 258 -21.21 25.11 0.03
CA THR A 258 -21.68 23.95 -0.73
C THR A 258 -20.79 22.75 -0.47
N ASN A 259 -21.38 21.61 -0.08
CA ASN A 259 -20.65 20.37 0.14
C ASN A 259 -20.47 19.63 -1.21
N ILE A 260 -19.23 19.37 -1.59
CA ILE A 260 -18.89 18.73 -2.85
C ILE A 260 -17.83 17.66 -2.60
N LYS A 261 -18.12 16.43 -3.02
CA LYS A 261 -17.15 15.32 -3.01
C LYS A 261 -16.42 15.25 -4.34
N PHE A 262 -15.10 15.26 -4.25
CA PHE A 262 -14.20 15.02 -5.37
C PHE A 262 -13.52 13.69 -5.21
N LEU A 263 -13.43 12.92 -6.29
CA LEU A 263 -12.74 11.65 -6.35
C LEU A 263 -11.91 11.56 -7.62
N ALA A 264 -10.63 11.21 -7.47
CA ALA A 264 -9.74 10.94 -8.58
C ALA A 264 -9.29 9.48 -8.58
N THR A 265 -9.27 8.86 -9.76
CA THR A 265 -8.51 7.63 -9.99
C THR A 265 -7.36 7.95 -10.93
N VAL A 266 -6.13 7.69 -10.48
CA VAL A 266 -4.91 8.02 -11.23
C VAL A 266 -4.09 6.76 -11.44
N HIS A 267 -3.70 6.51 -12.69
CA HIS A 267 -2.77 5.46 -13.09
C HIS A 267 -1.40 6.08 -13.38
N THR A 268 -0.34 5.44 -12.92
CA THR A 268 1.02 5.88 -13.18
C THR A 268 1.84 4.80 -13.87
N THR A 269 2.75 5.23 -14.75
CA THR A 269 3.91 4.45 -15.19
C THR A 269 5.13 5.06 -14.52
N GLU A 270 5.78 4.27 -13.66
CA GLU A 270 6.81 4.74 -12.74
C GLU A 270 8.19 4.21 -13.15
N LEU A 271 9.13 5.11 -13.35
CA LEU A 271 10.53 4.81 -13.59
C LEU A 271 11.39 5.54 -12.54
N THR A 272 12.20 4.78 -11.82
CA THR A 272 13.15 5.29 -10.83
C THR A 272 14.54 4.83 -11.19
N TYR A 273 15.53 5.71 -11.04
CA TYR A 273 16.95 5.41 -11.21
C TYR A 273 17.66 5.50 -9.85
N ASN A 274 18.37 4.45 -9.47
CA ASN A 274 19.18 4.39 -8.22
C ASN A 274 20.66 4.51 -8.57
#